data_1e54bc6444a1cd50675386a48593512d
#
_entry.id   1e54bc6444a1cd50675386a48593512d
#
_cell.length_a   1.000
_cell.length_b   1.000
_cell.length_c   1.000
_cell.angle_alpha   90.00
_cell.angle_beta   90.00
_cell.angle_gamma   90.00
#
_symmetry.space_group_name_H-M   'P 1'
#
loop_
_entity.id
_entity.type
_entity.pdbx_description
1 polymer ?
#
loop_
_entity_poly.entity_id
_entity_poly.type
_entity_poly.pdbx_seq_one_letter_code
_entity_poly.pdbx_strand_id
1 'polypeptide(L)'
;NIYRLFIYIYLGVVYMSNRFKAVDIAKWFLAYNRLKIDETGADLISNLKLQKLLYYAQGVYLAITGEKLFSDDILAWKHGPVVEAVYYTYKSNGSNGIDYDENFDFSKFDKKTENILEAVYDNFAQYSAWKLREMTHQETPWQNTPQSEVIDPNLIRDYFEENYVE
;
A
#
# COMPACT_ATOMS: atom_id res chain seq x y z
N ASN A 1 -6.60 -22.71 -33.73
CA ASN A 1 -6.89 -21.89 -32.53
C ASN A 1 -5.73 -21.86 -31.51
N ILE A 2 -4.52 -22.14 -31.96
CA ILE A 2 -3.29 -22.10 -31.17
C ILE A 2 -2.96 -20.65 -30.73
N TYR A 3 -3.26 -19.66 -31.58
CA TYR A 3 -3.03 -18.23 -31.23
C TYR A 3 -3.86 -17.74 -30.04
N ARG A 4 -5.05 -18.28 -29.84
CA ARG A 4 -5.91 -17.91 -28.71
C ARG A 4 -5.38 -18.47 -27.37
N LEU A 5 -4.76 -19.65 -27.43
CA LEU A 5 -4.13 -20.29 -26.26
C LEU A 5 -2.84 -19.56 -25.86
N PHE A 6 -2.05 -19.10 -26.82
CA PHE A 6 -0.83 -18.32 -26.58
C PHE A 6 -1.12 -16.95 -25.97
N ILE A 7 -2.19 -16.28 -26.39
CA ILE A 7 -2.61 -15.00 -25.81
C ILE A 7 -3.08 -15.18 -24.37
N TYR A 8 -3.82 -16.26 -24.05
CA TYR A 8 -4.24 -16.57 -22.69
C TYR A 8 -3.05 -16.93 -21.78
N ILE A 9 -2.08 -17.66 -22.28
CA ILE A 9 -0.86 -18.00 -21.54
C ILE A 9 -0.01 -16.73 -21.32
N TYR A 10 0.11 -15.88 -22.33
CA TYR A 10 0.87 -14.62 -22.23
C TYR A 10 0.19 -13.63 -21.29
N LEU A 11 -1.12 -13.49 -21.37
CA LEU A 11 -1.92 -12.71 -20.41
C LEU A 11 -1.87 -13.31 -19.01
N GLY A 12 -1.96 -14.63 -18.85
CA GLY A 12 -1.87 -15.30 -17.56
C GLY A 12 -0.50 -15.15 -16.90
N VAL A 13 0.59 -15.20 -17.66
CA VAL A 13 1.96 -15.00 -17.16
C VAL A 13 2.21 -13.53 -16.80
N VAL A 14 1.67 -12.58 -17.57
CA VAL A 14 1.74 -11.14 -17.24
C VAL A 14 0.92 -10.82 -15.99
N TYR A 15 -0.25 -11.46 -15.80
CA TYR A 15 -1.07 -11.28 -14.60
C TYR A 15 -0.45 -11.90 -13.33
N MET A 16 0.33 -12.97 -13.46
CA MET A 16 0.98 -13.61 -12.31
C MET A 16 2.29 -12.93 -11.87
N SER A 17 2.92 -12.12 -12.73
CA SER A 17 4.24 -11.54 -12.48
C SER A 17 4.21 -10.20 -11.71
N ASN A 18 3.05 -9.57 -11.52
CA ASN A 18 2.94 -8.21 -10.96
C ASN A 18 2.32 -8.12 -9.56
N ARG A 19 2.20 -9.23 -8.82
CA ARG A 19 1.74 -9.17 -7.44
C ARG A 19 2.94 -9.09 -6.50
N PHE A 20 3.21 -7.89 -6.04
CA PHE A 20 4.17 -7.65 -4.99
C PHE A 20 3.69 -8.24 -3.66
N LYS A 21 4.60 -8.49 -2.74
CA LYS A 21 4.27 -8.62 -1.31
C LYS A 21 4.17 -7.23 -0.69
N ALA A 22 3.35 -7.10 0.33
CA ALA A 22 3.20 -5.81 1.01
C ALA A 22 4.54 -5.30 1.58
N VAL A 23 5.45 -6.19 1.96
CA VAL A 23 6.78 -5.82 2.44
C VAL A 23 7.63 -5.16 1.35
N ASP A 24 7.44 -5.50 0.08
CA ASP A 24 8.15 -4.86 -1.03
C ASP A 24 7.67 -3.42 -1.23
N ILE A 25 6.34 -3.21 -1.14
CA ILE A 25 5.73 -1.88 -1.18
C ILE A 25 6.13 -1.05 0.04
N ALA A 26 6.19 -1.67 1.22
CA ALA A 26 6.67 -1.02 2.43
C ALA A 26 8.10 -0.50 2.27
N LYS A 27 9.01 -1.33 1.76
CA LYS A 27 10.40 -0.94 1.48
C LYS A 27 10.48 0.18 0.44
N TRP A 28 9.62 0.15 -0.58
CA TRP A 28 9.52 1.24 -1.55
C TRP A 28 9.20 2.56 -0.85
N PHE A 29 8.18 2.62 0.01
CA PHE A 29 7.82 3.83 0.74
C PHE A 29 8.95 4.34 1.65
N LEU A 30 9.65 3.44 2.34
CA LEU A 30 10.78 3.80 3.20
C LEU A 30 11.93 4.41 2.39
N ALA A 31 12.29 3.77 1.27
CA ALA A 31 13.35 4.24 0.39
C ALA A 31 12.97 5.56 -0.32
N TYR A 32 11.73 5.68 -0.81
CA TYR A 32 11.25 6.90 -1.45
C TYR A 32 11.17 8.07 -0.47
N ASN A 33 10.71 7.85 0.75
CA ASN A 33 10.71 8.85 1.81
C ASN A 33 12.12 9.38 2.06
N ARG A 34 13.14 8.52 2.03
CA ARG A 34 14.53 8.95 2.19
C ARG A 34 14.94 9.96 1.11
N LEU A 35 14.58 9.72 -0.14
CA LEU A 35 14.86 10.66 -1.24
C LEU A 35 14.19 12.02 -1.00
N LYS A 36 13.06 12.04 -0.30
CA LYS A 36 12.29 13.25 -0.01
C LYS A 36 12.71 13.99 1.26
N ILE A 37 13.39 13.34 2.20
CA ILE A 37 13.80 13.97 3.47
C ILE A 37 14.60 15.25 3.25
N ASP A 38 15.58 15.21 2.35
CA ASP A 38 16.45 16.35 2.08
C ASP A 38 15.71 17.50 1.37
N GLU A 39 14.64 17.19 0.63
CA GLU A 39 13.84 18.17 -0.11
C GLU A 39 12.74 18.80 0.77
N THR A 40 12.11 18.00 1.62
CA THR A 40 10.87 18.39 2.32
C THR A 40 11.03 18.53 3.82
N GLY A 41 12.16 18.07 4.39
CA GLY A 41 12.35 17.96 5.85
C GLY A 41 11.42 16.91 6.49
N ALA A 42 10.96 15.92 5.71
CA ALA A 42 10.09 14.87 6.20
C ALA A 42 10.77 14.01 7.27
N ASP A 43 10.01 13.56 8.26
CA ASP A 43 10.49 12.57 9.24
C ASP A 43 10.56 11.17 8.64
N LEU A 44 11.32 10.28 9.30
CA LEU A 44 11.28 8.85 9.00
C LEU A 44 9.86 8.29 9.25
N ILE A 45 9.46 7.32 8.45
CA ILE A 45 8.14 6.68 8.54
C ILE A 45 8.12 5.69 9.70
N SER A 46 7.17 5.86 10.63
CA SER A 46 6.90 4.87 11.69
C SER A 46 6.08 3.68 11.16
N ASN A 47 6.06 2.56 11.92
CA ASN A 47 5.25 1.39 11.55
C ASN A 47 3.76 1.76 11.41
N LEU A 48 3.21 2.56 12.33
CA LEU A 48 1.81 3.00 12.25
C LEU A 48 1.53 3.77 10.94
N LYS A 49 2.40 4.71 10.57
CA LYS A 49 2.26 5.48 9.34
C LYS A 49 2.37 4.59 8.10
N LEU A 50 3.33 3.66 8.10
CA LEU A 50 3.57 2.73 7.00
C LEU A 50 2.34 1.86 6.72
N GLN A 51 1.66 1.37 7.77
CA GLN A 51 0.42 0.58 7.63
C GLN A 51 -0.68 1.37 6.90
N LYS A 52 -0.79 2.67 7.16
CA LYS A 52 -1.80 3.51 6.51
C LYS A 52 -1.43 3.82 5.06
N LEU A 53 -0.15 4.07 4.77
CA LEU A 53 0.30 4.23 3.39
C LEU A 53 0.07 2.96 2.56
N LEU A 54 0.28 1.77 3.13
CA LEU A 54 -0.03 0.49 2.46
C LEU A 54 -1.52 0.34 2.16
N TYR A 55 -2.39 0.70 3.09
CA TYR A 55 -3.84 0.66 2.88
C TYR A 55 -4.25 1.61 1.75
N TYR A 56 -3.77 2.85 1.75
CA TYR A 56 -4.06 3.81 0.68
C TYR A 56 -3.49 3.35 -0.66
N ALA A 57 -2.28 2.79 -0.68
CA ALA A 57 -1.69 2.26 -1.91
C ALA A 57 -2.50 1.10 -2.50
N GLN A 58 -2.91 0.14 -1.67
CA GLN A 58 -3.78 -0.96 -2.10
C GLN A 58 -5.11 -0.45 -2.62
N GLY A 59 -5.73 0.51 -1.92
CA GLY A 59 -7.02 1.06 -2.29
C GLY A 59 -6.99 1.82 -3.62
N VAL A 60 -6.05 2.73 -3.79
CA VAL A 60 -5.88 3.48 -5.05
C VAL A 60 -5.56 2.53 -6.21
N TYR A 61 -4.68 1.55 -5.99
CA TYR A 61 -4.32 0.59 -7.02
C TYR A 61 -5.52 -0.28 -7.43
N LEU A 62 -6.29 -0.77 -6.47
CA LEU A 62 -7.54 -1.51 -6.72
C LEU A 62 -8.54 -0.69 -7.52
N ALA A 63 -8.76 0.57 -7.15
CA ALA A 63 -9.70 1.47 -7.82
C ALA A 63 -9.29 1.75 -9.27
N ILE A 64 -7.99 1.96 -9.54
CA ILE A 64 -7.49 2.27 -10.89
C ILE A 64 -7.41 1.04 -11.79
N THR A 65 -7.05 -0.12 -11.23
CA THR A 65 -6.69 -1.30 -12.02
C THR A 65 -7.69 -2.46 -11.93
N GLY A 66 -8.52 -2.47 -10.90
CA GLY A 66 -9.37 -3.61 -10.55
C GLY A 66 -8.60 -4.77 -9.90
N GLU A 67 -7.29 -4.64 -9.67
CA GLU A 67 -6.43 -5.70 -9.15
C GLU A 67 -5.70 -5.29 -7.88
N LYS A 68 -5.32 -6.28 -7.05
CA LYS A 68 -4.51 -6.04 -5.85
C LYS A 68 -3.09 -5.60 -6.24
N LEU A 69 -2.57 -4.58 -5.59
CA LEU A 69 -1.15 -4.19 -5.65
C LEU A 69 -0.26 -5.26 -5.01
N PHE A 70 -0.66 -5.76 -3.87
CA PHE A 70 0.03 -6.84 -3.15
C PHE A 70 -0.95 -7.92 -2.69
N SER A 71 -0.43 -9.15 -2.53
CA SER A 71 -1.26 -10.32 -2.25
C SER A 71 -1.71 -10.44 -0.79
N ASP A 72 -0.98 -9.78 0.13
CA ASP A 72 -1.26 -9.83 1.57
C ASP A 72 -2.64 -9.25 1.89
N ASP A 73 -3.27 -9.82 2.91
CA ASP A 73 -4.54 -9.32 3.42
C ASP A 73 -4.35 -8.09 4.32
N ILE A 74 -5.35 -7.23 4.32
CA ILE A 74 -5.44 -6.08 5.21
C ILE A 74 -6.50 -6.38 6.26
N LEU A 75 -6.14 -6.28 7.55
CA LEU A 75 -7.02 -6.57 8.66
C LEU A 75 -7.49 -5.29 9.35
N ALA A 76 -8.71 -5.33 9.88
CA ALA A 76 -9.29 -4.24 10.66
C ALA A 76 -8.83 -4.30 12.13
N TRP A 77 -7.64 -3.75 12.42
CA TRP A 77 -7.16 -3.66 13.80
C TRP A 77 -7.65 -2.39 14.50
N LYS A 78 -7.50 -2.36 15.84
CA LYS A 78 -7.92 -1.23 16.68
C LYS A 78 -7.41 0.14 16.22
N HIS A 79 -6.21 0.20 15.68
CA HIS A 79 -5.60 1.44 15.19
C HIS A 79 -5.68 1.60 13.66
N GLY A 80 -6.71 1.04 13.05
CA GLY A 80 -6.99 1.11 11.63
C GLY A 80 -6.48 -0.10 10.84
N PRO A 81 -6.54 -0.04 9.51
CA PRO A 81 -6.10 -1.12 8.63
C PRO A 81 -4.63 -1.48 8.84
N VAL A 82 -4.31 -2.78 8.86
CA VAL A 82 -2.97 -3.32 9.09
C VAL A 82 -2.69 -4.51 8.17
N VAL A 83 -1.48 -4.56 7.63
CA VAL A 83 -0.89 -5.76 7.03
C VAL A 83 0.02 -6.43 8.06
N GLU A 84 -0.39 -7.59 8.57
CA GLU A 84 0.31 -8.26 9.68
C GLU A 84 1.78 -8.55 9.39
N ALA A 85 2.09 -9.07 8.20
CA ALA A 85 3.46 -9.40 7.82
C ALA A 85 4.40 -8.19 7.93
N VAL A 86 3.95 -7.01 7.49
CA VAL A 86 4.70 -5.76 7.57
C VAL A 86 4.77 -5.26 9.02
N TYR A 87 3.65 -5.35 9.76
CA TYR A 87 3.62 -4.96 11.16
C TYR A 87 4.67 -5.73 11.98
N TYR A 88 4.72 -7.04 11.85
CA TYR A 88 5.66 -7.87 12.60
C TYR A 88 7.12 -7.68 12.14
N THR A 89 7.35 -7.41 10.85
CA THR A 89 8.69 -7.07 10.32
C THR A 89 9.29 -5.86 11.04
N TYR A 90 8.48 -4.83 11.31
CA TYR A 90 8.94 -3.57 11.88
C TYR A 90 8.49 -3.32 13.33
N LYS A 91 7.93 -4.32 14.00
CA LYS A 91 7.39 -4.21 15.36
C LYS A 91 8.43 -3.73 16.38
N SER A 92 9.69 -4.13 16.23
CA SER A 92 10.78 -3.73 17.13
C SER A 92 11.09 -2.23 17.11
N ASN A 93 10.70 -1.53 16.04
CA ASN A 93 10.87 -0.07 15.98
C ASN A 93 9.92 0.71 16.91
N GLY A 94 8.86 0.07 17.42
CA GLY A 94 7.85 0.74 18.26
C GLY A 94 7.21 1.91 17.51
N SER A 95 7.29 3.11 18.12
CA SER A 95 6.82 4.37 17.53
C SER A 95 7.92 5.15 16.78
N ASN A 96 9.14 4.65 16.78
CA ASN A 96 10.26 5.30 16.11
C ASN A 96 10.16 5.14 14.59
N GLY A 97 10.87 6.00 13.86
CA GLY A 97 11.05 5.87 12.42
C GLY A 97 11.81 4.59 12.06
N ILE A 98 11.48 4.05 10.89
CA ILE A 98 12.07 2.83 10.36
C ILE A 98 13.23 3.21 9.43
N ASP A 99 14.36 2.52 9.57
CA ASP A 99 15.49 2.67 8.66
C ASP A 99 15.12 2.12 7.27
N TYR A 100 15.73 2.70 6.24
CA TYR A 100 15.53 2.32 4.85
C TYR A 100 16.76 1.55 4.32
N ASP A 101 16.56 0.82 3.23
CA ASP A 101 17.64 0.17 2.49
C ASP A 101 18.26 1.18 1.50
N GLU A 102 19.51 1.58 1.71
CA GLU A 102 20.25 2.51 0.86
C GLU A 102 20.45 1.96 -0.58
N ASN A 103 20.40 0.63 -0.74
CA ASN A 103 20.58 -0.05 -2.02
C ASN A 103 19.24 -0.51 -2.62
N PHE A 104 18.13 0.09 -2.21
CA PHE A 104 16.81 -0.30 -2.71
C PHE A 104 16.71 -0.12 -4.22
N ASP A 105 16.34 -1.18 -4.92
CA ASP A 105 16.23 -1.21 -6.37
C ASP A 105 14.80 -0.86 -6.82
N PHE A 106 14.58 0.40 -7.20
CA PHE A 106 13.31 0.88 -7.74
C PHE A 106 12.98 0.28 -9.10
N SER A 107 13.96 -0.20 -9.88
CA SER A 107 13.73 -0.74 -11.23
C SER A 107 12.87 -2.00 -11.27
N LYS A 108 12.61 -2.63 -10.12
CA LYS A 108 11.70 -3.77 -9.98
C LYS A 108 10.23 -3.39 -10.15
N PHE A 109 9.91 -2.11 -10.11
CA PHE A 109 8.55 -1.61 -10.23
C PHE A 109 8.31 -1.05 -11.63
N ASP A 110 7.18 -1.43 -12.23
CA ASP A 110 6.77 -0.83 -13.49
C ASP A 110 6.31 0.63 -13.30
N LYS A 111 6.37 1.42 -14.36
CA LYS A 111 6.10 2.86 -14.29
C LYS A 111 4.69 3.20 -13.81
N LYS A 112 3.70 2.36 -14.13
CA LYS A 112 2.32 2.56 -13.64
C LYS A 112 2.25 2.40 -12.12
N THR A 113 2.88 1.35 -11.60
CA THR A 113 2.94 1.11 -10.15
C THR A 113 3.69 2.24 -9.45
N GLU A 114 4.85 2.65 -9.95
CA GLU A 114 5.61 3.78 -9.40
C GLU A 114 4.76 5.05 -9.33
N ASN A 115 4.11 5.44 -10.44
CA ASN A 115 3.28 6.64 -10.49
C ASN A 115 2.15 6.62 -9.45
N ILE A 116 1.53 5.46 -9.22
CA ILE A 116 0.49 5.31 -8.20
C ILE A 116 1.09 5.46 -6.79
N LEU A 117 2.23 4.82 -6.52
CA LEU A 117 2.90 4.89 -5.22
C LEU A 117 3.39 6.33 -4.91
N GLU A 118 3.94 7.02 -5.89
CA GLU A 118 4.33 8.43 -5.80
C GLU A 118 3.11 9.30 -5.48
N ALA A 119 1.99 9.12 -6.20
CA ALA A 119 0.76 9.88 -5.95
C ALA A 119 0.21 9.61 -4.54
N VAL A 120 0.23 8.37 -4.06
CA VAL A 120 -0.17 8.03 -2.69
C VAL A 120 0.76 8.70 -1.68
N TYR A 121 2.07 8.65 -1.89
CA TYR A 121 3.02 9.32 -1.02
C TYR A 121 2.77 10.83 -0.96
N ASP A 122 2.65 11.50 -2.10
CA ASP A 122 2.48 12.95 -2.18
C ASP A 122 1.18 13.42 -1.50
N ASN A 123 0.11 12.64 -1.60
CA ASN A 123 -1.18 12.98 -1.01
C ASN A 123 -1.29 12.63 0.48
N PHE A 124 -0.67 11.56 0.94
CA PHE A 124 -0.90 11.03 2.30
C PHE A 124 0.31 11.13 3.23
N ALA A 125 1.55 11.10 2.73
CA ALA A 125 2.73 11.11 3.59
C ALA A 125 2.95 12.46 4.31
N GLN A 126 2.31 13.53 3.88
CA GLN A 126 2.30 14.82 4.58
C GLN A 126 1.58 14.77 5.94
N TYR A 127 0.67 13.82 6.14
CA TYR A 127 -0.07 13.67 7.39
C TYR A 127 0.72 12.87 8.43
N SER A 128 0.50 13.20 9.72
CA SER A 128 1.04 12.39 10.81
C SER A 128 0.43 10.98 10.82
N ALA A 129 1.13 10.02 11.43
CA ALA A 129 0.61 8.67 11.62
C ALA A 129 -0.75 8.67 12.33
N TRP A 130 -0.93 9.56 13.31
CA TRP A 130 -2.17 9.68 14.07
C TRP A 130 -3.30 10.25 13.20
N LYS A 131 -3.01 11.26 12.39
CA LYS A 131 -4.00 11.83 11.46
C LYS A 131 -4.48 10.80 10.43
N LEU A 132 -3.56 10.04 9.86
CA LEU A 132 -3.92 8.94 8.95
C LEU A 132 -4.77 7.87 9.63
N ARG A 133 -4.46 7.54 10.90
CA ARG A 133 -5.31 6.65 11.70
C ARG A 133 -6.74 7.21 11.83
N GLU A 134 -6.89 8.48 12.18
CA GLU A 134 -8.21 9.12 12.28
C GLU A 134 -8.98 9.07 10.95
N MET A 135 -8.31 9.36 9.84
CA MET A 135 -8.92 9.30 8.51
C MET A 135 -9.45 7.90 8.22
N THR A 136 -8.62 6.85 8.39
CA THR A 136 -9.05 5.47 8.14
C THR A 136 -10.20 5.01 9.04
N HIS A 137 -10.33 5.57 10.26
CA HIS A 137 -11.43 5.28 11.18
C HIS A 137 -12.77 5.88 10.74
N GLN A 138 -12.76 6.84 9.82
CA GLN A 138 -13.95 7.43 9.23
C GLN A 138 -14.37 6.76 7.93
N GLU A 139 -13.56 5.82 7.43
CA GLU A 139 -13.79 5.16 6.16
C GLU A 139 -14.55 3.84 6.33
N THR A 140 -15.54 3.63 5.46
CA THR A 140 -16.45 2.49 5.56
C THR A 140 -15.79 1.12 5.44
N PRO A 141 -14.70 0.91 4.67
CA PRO A 141 -14.05 -0.40 4.63
C PRO A 141 -13.59 -0.88 6.02
N TRP A 142 -13.00 0.02 6.82
CA TRP A 142 -12.59 -0.31 8.19
C TRP A 142 -13.79 -0.37 9.14
N GLN A 143 -14.71 0.59 9.07
CA GLN A 143 -15.87 0.66 9.97
C GLN A 143 -16.79 -0.55 9.86
N ASN A 144 -16.97 -1.07 8.64
CA ASN A 144 -17.90 -2.18 8.37
C ASN A 144 -17.25 -3.56 8.51
N THR A 145 -15.98 -3.63 8.90
CA THR A 145 -15.28 -4.90 9.12
C THR A 145 -15.12 -5.13 10.62
N PRO A 146 -15.54 -6.30 11.15
CA PRO A 146 -15.30 -6.64 12.56
C PRO A 146 -13.81 -6.60 12.90
N GLN A 147 -13.50 -6.25 14.16
CA GLN A 147 -12.11 -6.14 14.61
C GLN A 147 -11.35 -7.46 14.38
N SER A 148 -10.15 -7.35 13.88
CA SER A 148 -9.22 -8.44 13.53
C SER A 148 -9.63 -9.31 12.35
N GLU A 149 -10.71 -8.99 11.67
CA GLU A 149 -11.08 -9.67 10.42
C GLU A 149 -10.44 -9.00 9.20
N VAL A 150 -10.40 -9.75 8.10
CA VAL A 150 -9.89 -9.26 6.81
C VAL A 150 -10.89 -8.27 6.22
N ILE A 151 -10.42 -7.09 5.85
CA ILE A 151 -11.21 -6.11 5.10
C ILE A 151 -11.33 -6.62 3.66
N ASP A 152 -12.57 -6.84 3.20
CA ASP A 152 -12.84 -7.30 1.83
C ASP A 152 -12.22 -6.32 0.81
N PRO A 153 -11.35 -6.79 -0.09
CA PRO A 153 -10.77 -5.96 -1.13
C PRO A 153 -11.80 -5.25 -2.01
N ASN A 154 -12.99 -5.84 -2.20
CA ASN A 154 -14.06 -5.18 -2.95
C ASN A 154 -14.63 -3.97 -2.20
N LEU A 155 -14.75 -4.03 -0.87
CA LEU A 155 -15.15 -2.86 -0.07
C LEU A 155 -14.12 -1.74 -0.19
N ILE A 156 -12.83 -2.08 -0.17
CA ILE A 156 -11.75 -1.12 -0.35
C ILE A 156 -11.84 -0.50 -1.75
N ARG A 157 -11.93 -1.33 -2.80
CA ARG A 157 -12.03 -0.84 -4.18
C ARG A 157 -13.18 0.13 -4.36
N ASP A 158 -14.39 -0.29 -3.99
CA ASP A 158 -15.61 0.48 -4.22
C ASP A 158 -15.57 1.82 -3.48
N TYR A 159 -15.07 1.82 -2.24
CA TYR A 159 -14.88 3.06 -1.48
C TYR A 159 -13.85 4.01 -2.14
N PHE A 160 -12.73 3.47 -2.62
CA PHE A 160 -11.69 4.28 -3.25
C PHE A 160 -12.07 4.80 -4.63
N GLU A 161 -12.84 4.03 -5.42
CA GLU A 161 -13.44 4.49 -6.68
C GLU A 161 -14.36 5.70 -6.45
N GLU A 162 -15.13 5.69 -5.37
CA GLU A 162 -16.08 6.76 -5.06
C GLU A 162 -15.42 8.00 -4.46
N ASN A 163 -14.34 7.85 -3.68
CA ASN A 163 -13.84 8.94 -2.83
C ASN A 163 -12.43 9.44 -3.20
N TYR A 164 -11.62 8.68 -3.94
CA TYR A 164 -10.20 8.99 -4.17
C TYR A 164 -9.76 8.96 -5.63
N VAL A 165 -10.57 8.41 -6.53
CA VAL A 165 -10.21 8.27 -7.95
C VAL A 165 -11.31 8.90 -8.80
N GLU A 166 -10.91 9.83 -9.71
CA GLU A 166 -11.80 10.45 -10.70
C GLU A 166 -11.72 9.72 -12.05
#